data_b5a4efad78bcc5d3e1fa1a94d0a437a3
#
_entry.id   b5a4efad78bcc5d3e1fa1a94d0a437a3
#
_cell.length_a   1.000
_cell.length_b   1.000
_cell.length_c   1.000
_cell.angle_alpha   90.00
_cell.angle_beta   90.00
_cell.angle_gamma   90.00
#
_symmetry.space_group_name_H-M   'P 1'
#
loop_
_entity.id
_entity.type
_entity.pdbx_description
1 polymer ?
#
loop_
_entity_poly.entity_id
_entity_poly.type
_entity_poly.pdbx_seq_one_letter_code
_entity_poly.pdbx_strand_id
1 'polypeptide(L)'
;MSVNNLNSTPTSILGSGFLLRSTDCIHAVVPLQGGGRYRSISEEWLGSQAVVLRGYALAGETALYAALEKVIARAPLRHMVTPGGYTMSVAMTNCGTYGWVSDRSGYRYDPLDPLTGKPWPDMPESFFQLASNAAAAAGFDNFNSDVCLVNRYVPGARLSLHQDKDELDFNQPIVSVSLGLPAIFLFGGLKRKDKPVRVPLAHGDVVVWGGADRMRYHGIMPLKENHHPVFGNQRINLTFRKAY
;
A
#
# COMPACT_ATOMS: atom_id res chain seq x y z
N MET A 1 36.76 -51.80 -41.22
CA MET A 1 37.01 -50.56 -41.95
C MET A 1 36.57 -49.44 -41.05
N SER A 2 37.51 -48.87 -40.34
CA SER A 2 38.13 -47.55 -40.66
C SER A 2 37.14 -46.46 -40.53
N VAL A 3 37.32 -45.36 -39.83
CA VAL A 3 38.47 -44.75 -39.12
C VAL A 3 37.87 -43.52 -38.37
N ASN A 4 38.31 -43.23 -37.15
CA ASN A 4 38.85 -41.96 -36.62
C ASN A 4 38.03 -40.67 -36.83
N ASN A 5 38.03 -39.64 -36.00
CA ASN A 5 38.93 -39.20 -34.93
C ASN A 5 38.37 -37.96 -34.25
N LEU A 6 38.56 -37.86 -32.97
CA LEU A 6 39.29 -36.86 -32.16
C LEU A 6 38.75 -35.44 -32.01
N ASN A 7 38.52 -35.10 -30.73
CA ASN A 7 39.13 -33.95 -29.99
C ASN A 7 38.72 -32.56 -30.42
N SER A 8 38.37 -31.67 -29.55
CA SER A 8 39.09 -31.21 -28.35
C SER A 8 38.30 -30.12 -27.64
N THR A 9 38.29 -30.14 -26.34
CA THR A 9 38.10 -28.96 -25.48
C THR A 9 39.25 -27.96 -25.65
N PRO A 10 39.03 -26.70 -25.34
CA PRO A 10 39.82 -26.13 -24.28
C PRO A 10 39.04 -25.26 -23.28
N THR A 11 39.46 -25.45 -22.07
CA THR A 11 39.33 -24.60 -20.87
C THR A 11 39.96 -23.22 -21.08
N SER A 12 39.33 -22.17 -20.54
CA SER A 12 40.01 -21.12 -19.74
C SER A 12 39.15 -19.89 -19.54
N ILE A 13 38.96 -19.56 -18.33
CA ILE A 13 39.50 -18.48 -17.47
C ILE A 13 38.61 -17.24 -17.36
N LEU A 14 38.07 -17.10 -16.14
CA LEU A 14 37.91 -15.90 -15.28
C LEU A 14 37.83 -14.52 -15.94
N GLY A 15 36.71 -13.86 -15.70
CA GLY A 15 36.55 -12.41 -15.78
C GLY A 15 35.42 -11.93 -14.92
N SER A 16 35.73 -11.56 -13.66
CA SER A 16 34.82 -10.88 -12.75
C SER A 16 34.45 -9.52 -13.33
N GLY A 17 33.21 -9.34 -13.72
CA GLY A 17 32.65 -8.07 -14.11
C GLY A 17 31.26 -7.94 -13.51
N PHE A 18 31.14 -7.30 -12.38
CA PHE A 18 29.84 -6.83 -11.85
C PHE A 18 29.34 -5.75 -12.81
N LEU A 19 28.46 -6.15 -13.75
CA LEU A 19 27.64 -5.20 -14.48
C LEU A 19 26.36 -4.96 -13.67
N LEU A 20 26.24 -3.77 -13.13
CA LEU A 20 24.97 -3.19 -12.67
C LEU A 20 23.98 -3.28 -13.85
N ARG A 21 23.00 -4.17 -13.73
CA ARG A 21 21.88 -4.22 -14.68
C ARG A 21 20.96 -3.05 -14.37
N SER A 22 20.70 -2.27 -15.42
CA SER A 22 19.65 -1.28 -15.48
C SER A 22 18.30 -1.90 -15.06
N THR A 23 17.54 -1.13 -14.29
CA THR A 23 16.16 -1.41 -13.88
C THR A 23 15.30 -1.69 -15.11
N ASP A 24 15.05 -2.96 -15.41
CA ASP A 24 14.04 -3.37 -16.39
C ASP A 24 12.67 -3.07 -15.76
N CYS A 25 12.00 -2.03 -16.26
CA CYS A 25 10.60 -1.76 -15.95
C CYS A 25 9.75 -2.86 -16.59
N ILE A 26 9.30 -3.82 -15.81
CA ILE A 26 8.29 -4.77 -16.26
C ILE A 26 6.96 -4.03 -16.34
N HIS A 27 6.33 -4.02 -17.52
CA HIS A 27 5.04 -3.38 -17.73
C HIS A 27 3.92 -4.40 -17.55
N ALA A 28 3.22 -4.34 -16.44
CA ALA A 28 1.95 -5.06 -16.29
C ALA A 28 0.84 -4.37 -17.08
N VAL A 29 -0.01 -5.15 -17.75
CA VAL A 29 -1.07 -4.62 -18.63
C VAL A 29 -2.41 -4.90 -17.98
N VAL A 30 -3.15 -3.84 -17.61
CA VAL A 30 -4.49 -3.96 -17.01
C VAL A 30 -5.54 -3.53 -18.01
N PRO A 31 -6.61 -4.34 -18.25
CA PRO A 31 -7.70 -3.96 -19.13
C PRO A 31 -8.53 -2.81 -18.54
N LEU A 32 -8.76 -1.78 -19.35
CA LEU A 32 -9.72 -0.72 -19.02
C LEU A 32 -11.14 -1.19 -19.35
N GLN A 33 -12.10 -0.94 -18.48
CA GLN A 33 -13.52 -1.16 -18.79
C GLN A 33 -13.93 -0.27 -19.96
N GLY A 34 -14.32 -0.90 -21.08
CA GLY A 34 -14.82 -0.21 -22.28
C GLY A 34 -13.81 -0.11 -23.43
N GLY A 35 -13.45 -1.27 -24.01
CA GLY A 35 -12.86 -1.33 -25.39
C GLY A 35 -11.37 -1.00 -25.52
N GLY A 36 -10.53 -2.01 -25.52
CA GLY A 36 -9.30 -2.09 -26.34
C GLY A 36 -8.10 -1.19 -26.02
N ARG A 37 -8.06 -0.46 -24.91
CA ARG A 37 -6.86 0.29 -24.51
C ARG A 37 -6.25 -0.32 -23.26
N TYR A 38 -5.02 -0.78 -23.37
CA TYR A 38 -4.22 -1.24 -22.26
C TYR A 38 -3.35 -0.07 -21.76
N ARG A 39 -3.35 0.17 -20.45
CA ARG A 39 -2.41 1.10 -19.84
C ARG A 39 -1.26 0.29 -19.26
N SER A 40 -0.04 0.58 -19.68
CA SER A 40 1.14 0.04 -19.01
C SER A 40 1.24 0.65 -17.63
N ILE A 41 1.20 -0.18 -16.59
CA ILE A 41 1.45 0.23 -15.22
C ILE A 41 2.95 0.17 -15.02
N SER A 42 3.54 1.26 -14.55
CA SER A 42 4.93 1.29 -14.16
C SER A 42 5.05 0.75 -12.73
N GLU A 43 5.89 -0.26 -12.55
CA GLU A 43 6.22 -0.86 -11.27
C GLU A 43 7.55 -0.32 -10.77
N GLU A 44 7.59 0.06 -9.50
CA GLU A 44 8.82 0.45 -8.81
C GLU A 44 9.01 -0.44 -7.59
N TRP A 45 9.96 -1.37 -7.65
CA TRP A 45 10.24 -2.30 -6.58
C TRP A 45 11.04 -1.65 -5.47
N LEU A 46 10.54 -1.74 -4.23
CA LEU A 46 11.15 -1.20 -3.02
C LEU A 46 11.88 -2.27 -2.20
N GLY A 47 11.63 -3.52 -2.49
CA GLY A 47 12.18 -4.69 -1.81
C GLY A 47 11.93 -5.94 -2.63
N SER A 48 12.10 -7.11 -2.02
CA SER A 48 11.88 -8.39 -2.69
C SER A 48 10.40 -8.70 -2.91
N GLN A 49 9.54 -8.20 -2.03
CA GLN A 49 8.08 -8.38 -2.04
C GLN A 49 7.36 -7.07 -1.66
N ALA A 50 7.92 -5.94 -2.09
CA ALA A 50 7.33 -4.61 -1.91
C ALA A 50 7.45 -3.82 -3.21
N VAL A 51 6.34 -3.28 -3.71
CA VAL A 51 6.26 -2.58 -5.01
C VAL A 51 5.33 -1.38 -4.93
N VAL A 52 5.65 -0.33 -5.69
CA VAL A 52 4.73 0.76 -6.02
C VAL A 52 4.17 0.53 -7.42
N LEU A 53 2.87 0.39 -7.52
CA LEU A 53 2.12 0.35 -8.78
C LEU A 53 1.70 1.78 -9.11
N ARG A 54 2.39 2.42 -10.03
CA ARG A 54 2.24 3.84 -10.35
C ARG A 54 0.91 4.14 -11.07
N GLY A 55 0.10 5.01 -10.46
CA GLY A 55 -1.19 5.43 -11.02
C GLY A 55 -2.23 4.31 -11.15
N TYR A 56 -2.04 3.20 -10.43
CA TYR A 56 -2.88 2.00 -10.52
C TYR A 56 -4.35 2.28 -10.24
N ALA A 57 -4.66 3.13 -9.26
CA ALA A 57 -6.03 3.42 -8.84
C ALA A 57 -6.75 4.46 -9.73
N LEU A 58 -6.05 5.10 -10.70
CA LEU A 58 -6.64 6.17 -11.52
C LEU A 58 -7.81 5.69 -12.39
N ALA A 59 -7.77 4.45 -12.88
CA ALA A 59 -8.85 3.90 -13.71
C ALA A 59 -10.19 3.81 -12.96
N GLY A 60 -10.16 3.65 -11.63
CA GLY A 60 -11.34 3.55 -10.78
C GLY A 60 -11.64 4.80 -9.95
N GLU A 61 -10.94 5.92 -10.18
CA GLU A 61 -10.97 7.12 -9.32
C GLU A 61 -12.37 7.59 -8.97
N THR A 62 -13.25 7.73 -9.95
CA THR A 62 -14.62 8.23 -9.74
C THR A 62 -15.43 7.30 -8.81
N ALA A 63 -15.32 5.99 -9.01
CA ALA A 63 -16.00 5.01 -8.17
C ALA A 63 -15.42 4.97 -6.74
N LEU A 64 -14.09 5.10 -6.63
CA LEU A 64 -13.40 5.17 -5.34
C LEU A 64 -13.80 6.42 -4.56
N TYR A 65 -13.87 7.57 -5.22
CA TYR A 65 -14.29 8.82 -4.60
C TYR A 65 -15.73 8.72 -4.08
N ALA A 66 -16.67 8.27 -4.93
CA ALA A 66 -18.07 8.10 -4.53
C ALA A 66 -18.26 7.10 -3.39
N ALA A 67 -17.47 6.03 -3.36
CA ALA A 67 -17.47 5.05 -2.28
C ALA A 67 -16.90 5.64 -0.97
N LEU A 68 -15.80 6.39 -1.06
CA LEU A 68 -15.18 7.09 0.07
C LEU A 68 -16.17 8.04 0.75
N GLU A 69 -16.87 8.87 -0.02
CA GLU A 69 -17.87 9.80 0.51
C GLU A 69 -18.97 9.06 1.30
N LYS A 70 -19.45 7.93 0.79
CA LYS A 70 -20.45 7.08 1.47
C LYS A 70 -19.91 6.50 2.79
N VAL A 71 -18.65 6.04 2.79
CA VAL A 71 -18.01 5.54 4.01
C VAL A 71 -17.89 6.65 5.05
N ILE A 72 -17.39 7.83 4.67
CA ILE A 72 -17.20 8.97 5.58
C ILE A 72 -18.55 9.48 6.11
N ALA A 73 -19.60 9.48 5.30
CA ALA A 73 -20.94 9.88 5.73
C ALA A 73 -21.52 8.96 6.81
N ARG A 74 -21.22 7.63 6.76
CA ARG A 74 -21.69 6.64 7.75
C ARG A 74 -20.79 6.53 8.97
N ALA A 75 -19.48 6.70 8.79
CA ALA A 75 -18.46 6.68 9.84
C ALA A 75 -17.52 7.89 9.66
N PRO A 76 -17.82 9.04 10.28
CA PRO A 76 -17.04 10.25 10.10
C PRO A 76 -15.58 10.11 10.55
N LEU A 77 -14.68 10.77 9.80
CA LEU A 77 -13.26 10.86 10.13
C LEU A 77 -13.06 11.55 11.47
N ARG A 78 -12.19 10.97 12.31
CA ARG A 78 -11.85 11.53 13.63
C ARG A 78 -10.38 11.34 13.96
N HIS A 79 -9.85 12.20 14.81
CA HIS A 79 -8.52 12.02 15.37
C HIS A 79 -8.59 11.03 16.54
N MET A 80 -7.87 9.93 16.42
CA MET A 80 -7.74 8.93 17.50
C MET A 80 -6.65 9.37 18.48
N VAL A 81 -6.67 8.76 19.67
CA VAL A 81 -5.71 9.01 20.73
C VAL A 81 -4.81 7.78 20.90
N THR A 82 -3.50 8.00 21.00
CA THR A 82 -2.56 6.92 21.30
C THR A 82 -2.71 6.41 22.74
N PRO A 83 -2.22 5.21 23.08
CA PRO A 83 -2.23 4.72 24.48
C PRO A 83 -1.56 5.68 25.46
N GLY A 84 -0.57 6.47 25.02
CA GLY A 84 0.08 7.52 25.80
C GLY A 84 -0.71 8.83 25.93
N GLY A 85 -1.94 8.91 25.40
CA GLY A 85 -2.82 10.08 25.50
C GLY A 85 -2.59 11.17 24.46
N TYR A 86 -1.73 10.97 23.47
CA TYR A 86 -1.47 11.95 22.41
C TYR A 86 -2.48 11.83 21.28
N THR A 87 -3.06 12.95 20.86
CA THR A 87 -3.94 13.00 19.69
C THR A 87 -3.12 12.81 18.40
N MET A 88 -3.54 11.88 17.55
CA MET A 88 -2.92 11.64 16.25
C MET A 88 -3.18 12.79 15.29
N SER A 89 -2.17 13.21 14.52
CA SER A 89 -2.30 14.29 13.53
C SER A 89 -3.10 13.88 12.29
N VAL A 90 -3.32 12.59 12.10
CA VAL A 90 -4.08 11.98 10.99
C VAL A 90 -5.49 11.70 11.49
N ALA A 91 -6.50 12.17 10.76
CA ALA A 91 -7.89 11.79 11.03
C ALA A 91 -8.21 10.47 10.34
N MET A 92 -8.93 9.58 11.02
CA MET A 92 -9.13 8.20 10.58
C MET A 92 -10.59 7.78 10.68
N THR A 93 -10.97 6.83 9.81
CA THR A 93 -12.17 6.01 9.93
C THR A 93 -11.91 4.65 9.30
N ASN A 94 -12.89 3.74 9.34
CA ASN A 94 -12.75 2.39 8.81
C ASN A 94 -13.98 1.99 8.00
N CYS A 95 -13.81 0.99 7.15
CA CYS A 95 -14.89 0.15 6.61
C CYS A 95 -14.40 -1.29 6.47
N GLY A 96 -15.33 -2.23 6.46
CA GLY A 96 -15.10 -3.67 6.44
C GLY A 96 -15.68 -4.35 7.67
N THR A 97 -15.34 -5.62 7.86
CA THR A 97 -15.79 -6.43 9.00
C THR A 97 -15.22 -5.91 10.32
N TYR A 98 -14.00 -5.37 10.28
CA TYR A 98 -13.31 -4.82 11.42
C TYR A 98 -12.82 -3.41 11.12
N GLY A 99 -12.50 -2.64 12.15
CA GLY A 99 -11.81 -1.37 12.07
C GLY A 99 -10.61 -1.33 13.02
N TRP A 100 -9.50 -0.78 12.54
CA TRP A 100 -8.38 -0.50 13.42
C TRP A 100 -8.69 0.72 14.29
N VAL A 101 -8.51 0.57 15.58
CA VAL A 101 -8.80 1.61 16.57
C VAL A 101 -7.62 1.81 17.52
N SER A 102 -7.50 3.04 18.02
CA SER A 102 -6.50 3.45 18.98
C SER A 102 -7.15 4.32 20.05
N ASP A 103 -6.95 3.94 21.29
CA ASP A 103 -7.36 4.70 22.47
C ASP A 103 -6.40 4.42 23.64
N ARG A 104 -6.73 4.89 24.83
CA ARG A 104 -5.90 4.64 26.02
C ARG A 104 -5.75 3.17 26.40
N SER A 105 -6.66 2.31 25.93
CA SER A 105 -6.61 0.86 26.15
C SER A 105 -5.65 0.13 25.21
N GLY A 106 -5.19 0.77 24.14
CA GLY A 106 -4.25 0.18 23.18
C GLY A 106 -4.65 0.33 21.74
N TYR A 107 -3.94 -0.42 20.90
CA TYR A 107 -4.22 -0.61 19.48
C TYR A 107 -4.90 -1.95 19.29
N ARG A 108 -5.93 -2.00 18.46
CA ARG A 108 -6.65 -3.25 18.17
C ARG A 108 -7.51 -3.15 16.92
N TYR A 109 -7.93 -4.30 16.44
CA TYR A 109 -9.07 -4.41 15.51
C TYR A 109 -10.35 -4.66 16.32
N ASP A 110 -11.41 -3.95 15.97
CA ASP A 110 -12.70 -4.02 16.67
C ASP A 110 -13.82 -4.12 15.63
N PRO A 111 -14.77 -5.06 15.74
CA PRO A 111 -15.89 -5.17 14.83
C PRO A 111 -16.89 -4.01 14.98
N LEU A 112 -16.84 -3.32 16.12
CA LEU A 112 -17.69 -2.17 16.39
C LEU A 112 -16.86 -0.90 16.50
N ASP A 113 -17.43 0.21 16.03
CA ASP A 113 -16.87 1.53 16.30
C ASP A 113 -17.03 1.86 17.80
N PRO A 114 -15.93 2.00 18.57
CA PRO A 114 -16.01 2.25 20.01
C PRO A 114 -16.73 3.55 20.38
N LEU A 115 -16.82 4.51 19.45
CA LEU A 115 -17.50 5.78 19.69
C LEU A 115 -19.03 5.65 19.59
N THR A 116 -19.50 4.83 18.66
CA THR A 116 -20.94 4.72 18.35
C THR A 116 -21.55 3.42 18.81
N GLY A 117 -20.73 2.39 19.10
CA GLY A 117 -21.17 1.02 19.39
C GLY A 117 -21.78 0.30 18.18
N LYS A 118 -21.67 0.86 16.98
CA LYS A 118 -22.26 0.30 15.76
C LYS A 118 -21.17 -0.42 14.92
N PRO A 119 -21.55 -1.43 14.11
CA PRO A 119 -20.66 -1.97 13.12
C PRO A 119 -20.14 -0.89 12.16
N TRP A 120 -18.90 -1.08 11.70
CA TRP A 120 -18.33 -0.24 10.64
C TRP A 120 -19.16 -0.36 9.35
N PRO A 121 -19.13 0.64 8.45
CA PRO A 121 -19.71 0.50 7.12
C PRO A 121 -19.11 -0.71 6.40
N ASP A 122 -19.91 -1.42 5.63
CA ASP A 122 -19.41 -2.48 4.76
C ASP A 122 -18.32 -1.95 3.83
N MET A 123 -17.34 -2.79 3.50
CA MET A 123 -16.33 -2.44 2.53
C MET A 123 -16.97 -2.30 1.16
N PRO A 124 -16.85 -1.12 0.49
CA PRO A 124 -17.38 -0.97 -0.85
C PRO A 124 -16.72 -1.94 -1.83
N GLU A 125 -17.50 -2.48 -2.77
CA GLU A 125 -17.02 -3.42 -3.78
C GLU A 125 -15.83 -2.85 -4.58
N SER A 126 -15.87 -1.56 -4.95
CA SER A 126 -14.76 -0.90 -5.65
C SER A 126 -13.47 -0.86 -4.83
N PHE A 127 -13.56 -0.79 -3.51
CA PHE A 127 -12.40 -0.84 -2.61
C PHE A 127 -11.82 -2.25 -2.56
N PHE A 128 -12.70 -3.22 -2.35
CA PHE A 128 -12.32 -4.63 -2.29
C PHE A 128 -11.64 -5.10 -3.58
N GLN A 129 -12.25 -4.82 -4.73
CA GLN A 129 -11.71 -5.20 -6.04
C GLN A 129 -10.36 -4.53 -6.33
N LEU A 130 -10.23 -3.24 -6.01
CA LEU A 130 -8.96 -2.54 -6.17
C LEU A 130 -7.85 -3.20 -5.34
N ALA A 131 -8.14 -3.50 -4.05
CA ALA A 131 -7.15 -4.10 -3.15
C ALA A 131 -6.73 -5.50 -3.59
N SER A 132 -7.71 -6.36 -3.94
CA SER A 132 -7.45 -7.72 -4.41
C SER A 132 -6.65 -7.73 -5.72
N ASN A 133 -7.03 -6.88 -6.67
CA ASN A 133 -6.36 -6.79 -7.96
C ASN A 133 -4.93 -6.22 -7.83
N ALA A 134 -4.72 -5.22 -6.97
CA ALA A 134 -3.39 -4.67 -6.71
C ALA A 134 -2.48 -5.67 -6.00
N ALA A 135 -3.02 -6.44 -5.05
CA ALA A 135 -2.28 -7.51 -4.41
C ALA A 135 -1.85 -8.60 -5.40
N ALA A 136 -2.77 -9.05 -6.26
CA ALA A 136 -2.49 -10.03 -7.31
C ALA A 136 -1.43 -9.51 -8.30
N ALA A 137 -1.53 -8.24 -8.72
CA ALA A 137 -0.52 -7.61 -9.59
C ALA A 137 0.88 -7.56 -8.93
N ALA A 138 0.95 -7.54 -7.59
CA ALA A 138 2.19 -7.60 -6.83
C ALA A 138 2.64 -9.04 -6.46
N GLY A 139 1.96 -10.07 -6.99
CA GLY A 139 2.28 -11.48 -6.74
C GLY A 139 1.68 -12.08 -5.47
N PHE A 140 0.64 -11.44 -4.90
CA PHE A 140 -0.11 -11.95 -3.75
C PHE A 140 -1.53 -12.35 -4.17
N ASP A 141 -1.68 -13.57 -4.62
CA ASP A 141 -2.98 -14.12 -5.01
C ASP A 141 -3.91 -14.32 -3.81
N ASN A 142 -5.22 -14.25 -4.07
CA ASN A 142 -6.27 -14.51 -3.09
C ASN A 142 -6.28 -13.58 -1.87
N PHE A 143 -5.75 -12.37 -1.99
CA PHE A 143 -5.86 -11.37 -0.93
C PHE A 143 -7.32 -10.96 -0.73
N ASN A 144 -7.84 -11.27 0.44
CA ASN A 144 -9.22 -11.01 0.85
C ASN A 144 -9.21 -10.13 2.09
N SER A 145 -9.13 -8.81 1.91
CA SER A 145 -9.10 -7.85 3.00
C SER A 145 -10.43 -7.78 3.73
N ASP A 146 -10.38 -7.74 5.05
CA ASP A 146 -11.55 -7.56 5.93
C ASP A 146 -11.57 -6.19 6.62
N VAL A 147 -10.51 -5.39 6.39
CA VAL A 147 -10.35 -4.03 6.92
C VAL A 147 -9.87 -3.08 5.83
N CYS A 148 -10.48 -1.92 5.76
CA CYS A 148 -9.91 -0.74 5.11
C CYS A 148 -9.85 0.40 6.12
N LEU A 149 -8.63 0.75 6.56
CA LEU A 149 -8.38 1.96 7.34
C LEU A 149 -8.25 3.15 6.39
N VAL A 150 -9.14 4.12 6.56
CA VAL A 150 -9.14 5.38 5.80
C VAL A 150 -8.42 6.45 6.61
N ASN A 151 -7.32 6.95 6.10
CA ASN A 151 -6.48 7.98 6.72
C ASN A 151 -6.59 9.30 5.95
N ARG A 152 -6.94 10.40 6.62
CA ARG A 152 -6.92 11.74 6.06
C ARG A 152 -5.75 12.54 6.64
N TYR A 153 -4.87 12.95 5.75
CA TYR A 153 -3.77 13.87 6.05
C TYR A 153 -4.11 15.25 5.51
N VAL A 154 -3.91 16.27 6.33
CA VAL A 154 -3.87 17.67 5.94
C VAL A 154 -2.43 18.17 6.01
N PRO A 155 -2.07 19.35 5.45
CA PRO A 155 -0.73 19.90 5.58
C PRO A 155 -0.21 19.88 7.02
N GLY A 156 1.03 19.43 7.20
CA GLY A 156 1.65 19.21 8.51
C GLY A 156 1.38 17.84 9.15
N ALA A 157 0.29 17.15 8.80
CA ALA A 157 0.02 15.81 9.31
C ALA A 157 1.06 14.79 8.84
N ARG A 158 1.42 13.87 9.72
CA ARG A 158 2.46 12.85 9.50
C ARG A 158 2.12 11.54 10.21
N LEU A 159 2.80 10.48 9.80
CA LEU A 159 2.78 9.21 10.50
C LEU A 159 4.23 8.76 10.74
N SER A 160 4.61 8.63 12.01
CA SER A 160 5.95 8.20 12.39
C SER A 160 6.23 6.77 11.93
N LEU A 161 7.52 6.39 11.83
CA LEU A 161 7.91 5.02 11.52
C LEU A 161 7.26 4.03 12.50
N HIS A 162 6.52 3.08 11.97
CA HIS A 162 5.82 2.02 12.69
C HIS A 162 5.82 0.74 11.86
N GLN A 163 5.35 -0.34 12.43
CA GLN A 163 5.04 -1.60 11.76
C GLN A 163 3.55 -1.87 11.97
N ASP A 164 2.89 -2.40 10.96
CA ASP A 164 1.56 -2.99 11.11
C ASP A 164 1.76 -4.43 11.63
N LYS A 165 1.36 -4.65 12.87
CA LYS A 165 1.62 -5.89 13.61
C LYS A 165 0.47 -6.35 14.51
N ASP A 166 -0.69 -5.75 14.30
CA ASP A 166 -1.88 -6.06 15.08
C ASP A 166 -2.76 -7.12 14.39
N GLU A 167 -2.36 -7.57 13.18
CA GLU A 167 -3.00 -8.64 12.40
C GLU A 167 -2.58 -10.03 12.89
N LEU A 168 -3.43 -11.04 12.68
CA LEU A 168 -3.13 -12.43 13.03
C LEU A 168 -2.32 -13.18 11.98
N ASP A 169 -2.48 -12.85 10.69
CA ASP A 169 -1.79 -13.52 9.59
C ASP A 169 -0.84 -12.57 8.83
N PHE A 170 0.44 -12.65 9.14
CA PHE A 170 1.48 -11.89 8.46
C PHE A 170 1.86 -12.42 7.08
N ASN A 171 1.29 -13.53 6.61
CA ASN A 171 1.46 -13.98 5.23
C ASN A 171 0.66 -13.12 4.25
N GLN A 172 -0.39 -12.44 4.75
CA GLN A 172 -1.18 -11.54 3.94
C GLN A 172 -0.46 -10.20 3.72
N PRO A 173 -0.52 -9.64 2.50
CA PRO A 173 0.09 -8.35 2.20
C PRO A 173 -0.69 -7.19 2.82
N ILE A 174 -0.08 -6.01 2.76
CA ILE A 174 -0.76 -4.73 2.95
C ILE A 174 -0.86 -4.05 1.59
N VAL A 175 -2.04 -3.50 1.30
CA VAL A 175 -2.28 -2.67 0.11
C VAL A 175 -2.60 -1.25 0.56
N SER A 176 -1.85 -0.27 0.07
CA SER A 176 -1.96 1.14 0.48
C SER A 176 -2.15 2.04 -0.72
N VAL A 177 -3.33 2.64 -0.86
CA VAL A 177 -3.73 3.50 -1.98
C VAL A 177 -3.57 4.96 -1.59
N SER A 178 -2.96 5.77 -2.46
CA SER A 178 -2.77 7.21 -2.26
C SER A 178 -3.70 8.01 -3.17
N LEU A 179 -4.53 8.86 -2.59
CA LEU A 179 -5.46 9.73 -3.31
C LEU A 179 -5.26 11.20 -2.86
N GLY A 180 -5.36 12.14 -3.79
CA GLY A 180 -5.22 13.57 -3.49
C GLY A 180 -3.77 14.06 -3.49
N LEU A 181 -3.35 14.80 -2.47
CA LEU A 181 -2.02 15.40 -2.41
C LEU A 181 -0.88 14.40 -2.45
N PRO A 182 0.25 14.73 -3.12
CA PRO A 182 1.45 13.90 -3.09
C PRO A 182 2.04 13.84 -1.68
N ALA A 183 2.66 12.71 -1.34
CA ALA A 183 3.31 12.50 -0.05
C ALA A 183 4.65 11.80 -0.22
N ILE A 184 5.52 11.89 0.79
CA ILE A 184 6.73 11.09 0.87
C ILE A 184 6.49 9.94 1.84
N PHE A 185 6.42 8.75 1.29
CA PHE A 185 6.38 7.50 2.03
C PHE A 185 7.79 7.11 2.46
N LEU A 186 7.94 6.80 3.74
CA LEU A 186 9.17 6.28 4.31
C LEU A 186 9.09 4.77 4.36
N PHE A 187 9.98 4.08 3.68
CA PHE A 187 10.06 2.62 3.70
C PHE A 187 11.42 2.18 4.21
N GLY A 188 11.45 1.70 5.45
CA GLY A 188 12.66 1.36 6.19
C GLY A 188 13.03 -0.11 6.09
N GLY A 189 13.88 -0.56 7.01
CA GLY A 189 14.23 -1.96 7.20
C GLY A 189 13.35 -2.65 8.23
N LEU A 190 13.79 -3.84 8.66
CA LEU A 190 13.11 -4.62 9.70
C LEU A 190 13.44 -4.12 11.13
N LYS A 191 14.42 -3.25 11.27
CA LYS A 191 14.75 -2.60 12.54
C LYS A 191 14.39 -1.12 12.46
N ARG A 192 13.82 -0.57 13.56
CA ARG A 192 13.41 0.85 13.61
C ARG A 192 14.53 1.84 13.33
N LYS A 193 15.77 1.46 13.59
CA LYS A 193 16.96 2.30 13.36
C LYS A 193 17.48 2.26 11.91
N ASP A 194 16.97 1.36 11.10
CA ASP A 194 17.41 1.26 9.71
C ASP A 194 16.95 2.50 8.96
N LYS A 195 17.86 3.08 8.16
CA LYS A 195 17.60 4.30 7.41
C LYS A 195 16.49 4.04 6.36
N PRO A 196 15.36 4.76 6.39
CA PRO A 196 14.31 4.54 5.42
C PRO A 196 14.65 5.16 4.06
N VAL A 197 14.23 4.50 3.00
CA VAL A 197 14.15 5.07 1.65
C VAL A 197 12.96 6.05 1.63
N ARG A 198 13.11 7.14 0.89
CA ARG A 198 12.05 8.14 0.65
C ARG A 198 11.43 7.88 -0.71
N VAL A 199 10.17 7.48 -0.71
CA VAL A 199 9.42 7.14 -1.91
C VAL A 199 8.36 8.21 -2.15
N PRO A 200 8.47 9.03 -3.20
CA PRO A 200 7.40 9.94 -3.57
C PRO A 200 6.18 9.15 -4.02
N LEU A 201 5.02 9.43 -3.44
CA LEU A 201 3.73 8.89 -3.87
C LEU A 201 2.87 10.00 -4.42
N ALA A 202 2.30 9.75 -5.59
CA ALA A 202 1.35 10.63 -6.24
C ALA A 202 -0.09 10.10 -6.09
N HIS A 203 -1.05 10.90 -6.53
CA HIS A 203 -2.44 10.50 -6.65
C HIS A 203 -2.59 9.28 -7.57
N GLY A 204 -3.31 8.27 -7.09
CA GLY A 204 -3.54 7.00 -7.79
C GLY A 204 -2.45 5.94 -7.60
N ASP A 205 -1.33 6.25 -6.96
CA ASP A 205 -0.29 5.25 -6.65
C ASP A 205 -0.77 4.26 -5.59
N VAL A 206 -0.41 3.00 -5.78
CA VAL A 206 -0.70 1.92 -4.82
C VAL A 206 0.61 1.26 -4.40
N VAL A 207 0.86 1.19 -3.11
CA VAL A 207 1.98 0.43 -2.55
C VAL A 207 1.46 -0.90 -2.03
N VAL A 208 2.10 -1.99 -2.43
CA VAL A 208 1.82 -3.34 -1.90
C VAL A 208 3.09 -3.87 -1.28
N TRP A 209 3.01 -4.41 -0.06
CA TRP A 209 4.13 -5.09 0.57
C TRP A 209 3.66 -6.27 1.43
N GLY A 210 4.41 -7.36 1.37
CA GLY A 210 4.10 -8.61 2.07
C GLY A 210 5.34 -9.50 2.23
N GLY A 211 5.15 -10.73 2.63
CA GLY A 211 6.19 -11.73 2.77
C GLY A 211 7.41 -11.22 3.55
N ALA A 212 8.60 -11.30 2.96
CA ALA A 212 9.84 -10.85 3.59
C ALA A 212 9.87 -9.35 3.93
N ASP A 213 9.08 -8.53 3.23
CA ASP A 213 9.00 -7.09 3.46
C ASP A 213 7.80 -6.69 4.35
N ARG A 214 6.93 -7.64 4.75
CA ARG A 214 5.69 -7.39 5.49
C ARG A 214 5.91 -6.58 6.78
N MET A 215 6.97 -6.87 7.49
CA MET A 215 7.29 -6.27 8.79
C MET A 215 8.27 -5.10 8.69
N ARG A 216 8.44 -4.48 7.53
CA ARG A 216 9.28 -3.28 7.42
C ARG A 216 8.65 -2.07 8.10
N TYR A 217 9.47 -1.30 8.78
CA TYR A 217 9.08 -0.01 9.33
C TYR A 217 8.73 0.96 8.20
N HIS A 218 7.59 1.59 8.32
CA HIS A 218 7.12 2.56 7.32
C HIS A 218 6.43 3.76 7.98
N GLY A 219 6.23 4.82 7.21
CA GLY A 219 5.60 6.04 7.72
C GLY A 219 5.38 7.06 6.61
N ILE A 220 4.85 8.23 6.98
CA ILE A 220 4.62 9.37 6.06
C ILE A 220 5.28 10.61 6.64
N MET A 221 6.08 11.29 5.84
CA MET A 221 6.65 12.60 6.18
C MET A 221 5.52 13.66 6.35
N PRO A 222 5.77 14.75 7.07
CA PRO A 222 4.82 15.85 7.14
C PRO A 222 4.36 16.26 5.74
N LEU A 223 3.03 16.23 5.54
CA LEU A 223 2.42 16.58 4.27
C LEU A 223 2.70 18.06 3.97
N LYS A 224 3.14 18.34 2.76
CA LYS A 224 3.35 19.71 2.29
C LYS A 224 2.04 20.33 1.82
N GLU A 225 1.93 21.65 1.93
CA GLU A 225 0.83 22.41 1.33
C GLU A 225 0.83 22.24 -0.18
N ASN A 226 -0.33 21.95 -0.73
CA ASN A 226 -0.60 21.85 -2.15
C ASN A 226 -2.13 21.80 -2.34
N HIS A 227 -2.59 21.74 -3.60
CA HIS A 227 -4.00 21.62 -3.94
C HIS A 227 -4.22 20.53 -5.00
N HIS A 228 -5.19 19.66 -4.78
CA HIS A 228 -5.64 18.66 -5.76
C HIS A 228 -7.05 19.04 -6.25
N PRO A 229 -7.33 18.97 -7.57
CA PRO A 229 -8.62 19.44 -8.12
C PRO A 229 -9.85 18.79 -7.48
N VAL A 230 -9.78 17.50 -7.15
CA VAL A 230 -10.89 16.71 -6.57
C VAL A 230 -10.82 16.67 -5.05
N PHE A 231 -9.63 16.47 -4.47
CA PHE A 231 -9.45 16.23 -3.04
C PHE A 231 -9.11 17.49 -2.24
N GLY A 232 -8.90 18.66 -2.90
CA GLY A 232 -8.50 19.90 -2.23
C GLY A 232 -7.14 19.79 -1.54
N ASN A 233 -7.02 20.35 -0.34
CA ASN A 233 -5.76 20.41 0.42
C ASN A 233 -5.59 19.20 1.34
N GLN A 234 -5.88 18.00 0.85
CA GLN A 234 -5.75 16.77 1.63
C GLN A 234 -5.24 15.58 0.82
N ARG A 235 -4.64 14.65 1.52
CA ARG A 235 -4.35 13.31 1.03
C ARG A 235 -5.24 12.32 1.77
N ILE A 236 -5.91 11.47 1.02
CA ILE A 236 -6.57 10.28 1.55
C ILE A 236 -5.68 9.07 1.28
N ASN A 237 -5.55 8.22 2.26
CA ASN A 237 -4.90 6.95 2.10
C ASN A 237 -5.85 5.83 2.55
N LEU A 238 -6.06 4.86 1.68
CA LEU A 238 -6.82 3.64 1.96
C LEU A 238 -5.83 2.52 2.23
N THR A 239 -5.82 1.98 3.44
CA THR A 239 -4.92 0.86 3.81
C THR A 239 -5.74 -0.39 4.07
N PHE A 240 -5.57 -1.39 3.21
CA PHE A 240 -6.28 -2.66 3.25
C PHE A 240 -5.42 -3.72 3.92
N ARG A 241 -6.04 -4.48 4.82
CA ARG A 241 -5.40 -5.55 5.59
C ARG A 241 -6.33 -6.74 5.76
N LYS A 242 -5.75 -7.88 6.09
CA LYS A 242 -6.46 -9.03 6.63
C LYS A 242 -6.16 -9.09 8.12
N ALA A 243 -7.16 -8.75 8.95
CA ALA A 243 -6.98 -8.70 10.41
C ALA A 243 -7.14 -10.10 11.05
N TYR A 244 -8.10 -10.92 10.54
CA TYR A 244 -8.43 -12.23 11.07
C TYR A 244 -8.64 -13.28 10.01
#